data_c6e2d734322fa9b5bf68ae085a84d683
#
_entry.id   c6e2d734322fa9b5bf68ae085a84d683
#
_cell.length_a   1.000
_cell.length_b   1.000
_cell.length_c   1.000
_cell.angle_alpha   90.00
_cell.angle_beta   90.00
_cell.angle_gamma   90.00
#
_symmetry.space_group_name_H-M   'P 1'
#
loop_
_entity.id
_entity.type
_entity.pdbx_description
1 polymer ?
#
loop_
_entity_poly.entity_id
_entity_poly.type
_entity_poly.pdbx_seq_one_letter_code
_entity_poly.pdbx_strand_id
1 'polypeptide(L)'
;MSTHQPQGYYAASAPPAPARSALSGDLTVDVCVVGAGFTGLSAALHLAEAGVRVVVLEAETVGFGASGRNGGQIHTGLCRTQAELENWLGKIHARDLWDLTEDSKALVRTLIARHNIDCDLKPGLIIAAHDPRAARDLAADTEHLAKNYNYSAARRLDRQETAAQIGSAVYPASRFDEGGGHLHPLRYVRGLAAAAEAAGVSILEKSKAVSLERGANSVTVRCPAGNVTADHVILACDAYMTSIAPELGRTIGHVESFIIATAPLPPDLAAQVLPCDAAVADTRHVLDYYRKSSDGRLLFAGRETYFSIPDDIARLVRPRMLKVFPMLENIAIEFGWSGSVGLTLSRIPHLGRLSERIFFAQGYSGQGVALTSIAGKLMADAVRGDSEKFEVFARVPIKPIPGGPLLRKPFITAALFAYKLMDAI
;
A
#
# COMPACT_ATOMS: atom_id res chain seq x y z
N MET A 1 8.34 20.18 -5.20
CA MET A 1 7.99 19.43 -3.97
C MET A 1 9.24 19.44 -3.10
N SER A 2 9.13 19.88 -1.84
CA SER A 2 10.29 19.95 -0.93
C SER A 2 10.83 18.54 -0.68
N THR A 3 12.13 18.33 -0.94
CA THR A 3 12.84 17.07 -0.73
C THR A 3 13.19 16.81 0.74
N HIS A 4 12.86 17.72 1.65
CA HIS A 4 13.08 17.59 3.09
C HIS A 4 11.77 17.19 3.79
N GLN A 5 11.41 15.91 3.71
CA GLN A 5 10.43 15.36 4.64
C GLN A 5 11.14 14.93 5.93
N PRO A 6 10.52 15.15 7.12
CA PRO A 6 11.08 14.68 8.38
C PRO A 6 11.40 13.19 8.29
N GLN A 7 12.54 12.75 8.85
CA GLN A 7 12.85 11.33 8.94
C GLN A 7 11.76 10.65 9.78
N GLY A 8 10.98 9.78 9.13
CA GLY A 8 9.97 8.99 9.83
C GLY A 8 10.61 7.86 10.66
N TYR A 9 9.84 7.31 11.59
CA TYR A 9 10.25 6.20 12.44
C TYR A 9 10.90 5.05 11.67
N TYR A 10 10.35 4.69 10.50
CA TYR A 10 10.90 3.58 9.72
C TYR A 10 12.31 3.84 9.20
N ALA A 11 12.63 5.07 8.85
CA ALA A 11 13.99 5.42 8.42
C ALA A 11 14.98 5.38 9.58
N ALA A 12 14.53 5.73 10.80
CA ALA A 12 15.36 5.70 12.01
C ALA A 12 15.56 4.28 12.55
N SER A 13 14.60 3.37 12.33
CA SER A 13 14.60 2.01 12.91
C SER A 13 14.99 0.88 11.93
N ALA A 14 15.10 1.18 10.66
CA ALA A 14 15.58 0.21 9.68
C ALA A 14 17.12 0.27 9.57
N PRO A 15 17.80 -0.87 9.32
CA PRO A 15 19.22 -0.88 9.03
C PRO A 15 19.58 0.08 7.87
N PRO A 16 20.81 0.63 7.84
CA PRO A 16 21.27 1.44 6.72
C PRO A 16 21.09 0.71 5.39
N ALA A 17 20.63 1.44 4.36
CA ALA A 17 20.55 0.88 3.01
C ALA A 17 21.93 0.85 2.36
N PRO A 18 22.25 -0.17 1.55
CA PRO A 18 23.45 -0.15 0.72
C PRO A 18 23.38 1.02 -0.28
N ALA A 19 24.54 1.58 -0.61
CA ALA A 19 24.63 2.57 -1.67
C ALA A 19 24.40 1.89 -3.03
N ARG A 20 23.57 2.51 -3.89
CA ARG A 20 23.32 2.04 -5.27
C ARG A 20 23.71 3.13 -6.25
N SER A 21 24.29 2.72 -7.36
CA SER A 21 24.70 3.62 -8.42
C SER A 21 23.50 4.27 -9.11
N ALA A 22 23.66 5.47 -9.61
CA ALA A 22 22.74 6.07 -10.56
C ALA A 22 23.00 5.53 -11.98
N LEU A 23 22.01 5.68 -12.87
CA LEU A 23 22.19 5.42 -14.29
C LEU A 23 23.32 6.31 -14.82
N SER A 24 24.25 5.71 -15.58
CA SER A 24 25.34 6.40 -16.26
C SER A 24 25.45 5.85 -17.69
N GLY A 25 25.01 6.65 -18.66
CA GLY A 25 24.99 6.26 -20.07
C GLY A 25 23.77 5.38 -20.44
N ASP A 26 23.80 4.88 -21.67
CA ASP A 26 22.70 4.11 -22.25
C ASP A 26 22.83 2.63 -21.92
N LEU A 27 21.68 1.98 -21.64
CA LEU A 27 21.58 0.56 -21.34
C LEU A 27 20.56 -0.14 -22.27
N THR A 28 20.79 -1.42 -22.53
CA THR A 28 19.81 -2.29 -23.22
C THR A 28 19.56 -3.53 -22.37
N VAL A 29 18.29 -3.81 -22.09
CA VAL A 29 17.81 -4.91 -21.23
C VAL A 29 16.55 -5.52 -21.82
N ASP A 30 16.11 -6.66 -21.29
CA ASP A 30 14.85 -7.27 -21.72
C ASP A 30 13.66 -6.53 -21.08
N VAL A 31 13.76 -6.16 -19.79
CA VAL A 31 12.70 -5.42 -19.08
C VAL A 31 13.26 -4.26 -18.26
N CYS A 32 12.68 -3.07 -18.43
CA CYS A 32 12.91 -1.92 -17.58
C CYS A 32 11.71 -1.72 -16.63
N VAL A 33 11.97 -1.74 -15.33
CA VAL A 33 10.96 -1.45 -14.30
C VAL A 33 11.18 -0.03 -13.79
N VAL A 34 10.12 0.80 -13.75
CA VAL A 34 10.19 2.17 -13.24
C VAL A 34 9.50 2.25 -11.89
N GLY A 35 10.30 2.48 -10.84
CA GLY A 35 9.91 2.56 -9.44
C GLY A 35 10.38 1.36 -8.62
N ALA A 36 11.16 1.62 -7.56
CA ALA A 36 11.67 0.62 -6.60
C ALA A 36 10.80 0.56 -5.32
N GLY A 37 9.48 0.55 -5.49
CA GLY A 37 8.50 0.21 -4.45
C GLY A 37 8.20 -1.30 -4.44
N PHE A 38 7.25 -1.73 -3.60
CA PHE A 38 6.83 -3.14 -3.52
C PHE A 38 6.46 -3.73 -4.89
N THR A 39 5.66 -3.00 -5.70
CA THR A 39 5.21 -3.47 -7.02
C THR A 39 6.38 -3.70 -7.95
N GLY A 40 7.26 -2.70 -8.11
CA GLY A 40 8.38 -2.79 -9.05
C GLY A 40 9.39 -3.85 -8.64
N LEU A 41 9.72 -3.93 -7.35
CA LEU A 41 10.67 -4.93 -6.84
C LEU A 41 10.11 -6.35 -6.92
N SER A 42 8.79 -6.54 -6.66
CA SER A 42 8.16 -7.84 -6.87
C SER A 42 8.19 -8.24 -8.34
N ALA A 43 7.88 -7.32 -9.27
CA ALA A 43 7.97 -7.61 -10.70
C ALA A 43 9.41 -7.97 -11.13
N ALA A 44 10.38 -7.16 -10.70
CA ALA A 44 11.77 -7.36 -11.05
C ALA A 44 12.32 -8.69 -10.51
N LEU A 45 12.00 -9.03 -9.25
CA LEU A 45 12.40 -10.30 -8.64
C LEU A 45 11.85 -11.50 -9.42
N HIS A 46 10.54 -11.55 -9.70
CA HIS A 46 9.91 -12.67 -10.41
C HIS A 46 10.41 -12.81 -11.85
N LEU A 47 10.71 -11.69 -12.54
CA LEU A 47 11.33 -11.71 -13.87
C LEU A 47 12.75 -12.25 -13.83
N ALA A 48 13.58 -11.77 -12.90
CA ALA A 48 14.97 -12.19 -12.76
C ALA A 48 15.09 -13.66 -12.36
N GLU A 49 14.24 -14.16 -11.45
CA GLU A 49 14.16 -15.59 -11.10
C GLU A 49 13.75 -16.46 -12.28
N ALA A 50 13.10 -15.89 -13.29
CA ALA A 50 12.77 -16.55 -14.55
C ALA A 50 13.85 -16.37 -15.65
N GLY A 51 15.02 -15.80 -15.32
CA GLY A 51 16.15 -15.62 -16.24
C GLY A 51 16.06 -14.39 -17.15
N VAL A 52 15.14 -13.46 -16.90
CA VAL A 52 14.99 -12.21 -17.66
C VAL A 52 15.98 -11.16 -17.16
N ARG A 53 16.66 -10.44 -18.04
CA ARG A 53 17.56 -9.34 -17.68
C ARG A 53 16.73 -8.08 -17.33
N VAL A 54 16.80 -7.66 -16.06
CA VAL A 54 15.97 -6.56 -15.53
C VAL A 54 16.84 -5.44 -14.98
N VAL A 55 16.46 -4.20 -15.32
CA VAL A 55 16.90 -3.00 -14.61
C VAL A 55 15.73 -2.31 -13.93
N VAL A 56 15.94 -1.83 -12.71
CA VAL A 56 14.98 -1.00 -11.99
C VAL A 56 15.52 0.41 -11.92
N LEU A 57 14.72 1.38 -12.41
CA LEU A 57 15.00 2.81 -12.29
C LEU A 57 14.21 3.41 -11.13
N GLU A 58 14.90 4.00 -10.17
CA GLU A 58 14.30 4.68 -9.02
C GLU A 58 14.73 6.15 -9.00
N ALA A 59 13.76 7.04 -8.89
CA ALA A 59 14.02 8.47 -8.91
C ALA A 59 14.75 8.96 -7.64
N GLU A 60 14.49 8.33 -6.52
CA GLU A 60 15.06 8.67 -5.22
C GLU A 60 15.87 7.51 -4.65
N THR A 61 15.32 6.77 -3.70
CA THR A 61 15.92 5.58 -3.08
C THR A 61 14.87 4.49 -2.95
N VAL A 62 15.30 3.25 -2.83
CA VAL A 62 14.40 2.10 -2.61
C VAL A 62 13.42 2.39 -1.48
N GLY A 63 12.13 2.25 -1.78
CA GLY A 63 11.05 2.45 -0.81
C GLY A 63 10.78 3.91 -0.45
N PHE A 64 11.28 4.89 -1.18
CA PHE A 64 11.06 6.33 -0.92
C PHE A 64 9.58 6.70 -0.86
N GLY A 65 8.74 6.16 -1.75
CA GLY A 65 7.30 6.42 -1.81
C GLY A 65 6.50 5.72 -0.72
N ALA A 66 5.23 5.44 -1.00
CA ALA A 66 4.29 4.80 -0.07
C ALA A 66 4.80 3.47 0.49
N SER A 67 5.61 2.71 -0.27
CA SER A 67 6.13 1.41 0.17
C SER A 67 6.99 1.46 1.42
N GLY A 68 7.71 2.55 1.68
CA GLY A 68 8.52 2.69 2.90
C GLY A 68 7.86 3.56 3.99
N ARG A 69 6.61 4.01 3.81
CA ARG A 69 5.97 5.03 4.66
C ARG A 69 4.59 4.66 5.18
N ASN A 70 4.02 3.52 4.73
CA ASN A 70 2.66 3.07 5.06
C ASN A 70 2.57 2.47 6.48
N GLY A 71 1.34 2.12 6.91
CA GLY A 71 1.09 1.52 8.22
C GLY A 71 1.58 0.08 8.39
N GLY A 72 2.04 -0.57 7.33
CA GLY A 72 2.53 -1.96 7.35
C GLY A 72 1.43 -3.01 7.44
N GLN A 73 0.16 -2.67 7.27
CA GLN A 73 -0.97 -3.59 7.45
C GLN A 73 -1.22 -4.45 6.21
N ILE A 74 -1.44 -5.75 6.44
CA ILE A 74 -1.81 -6.75 5.43
C ILE A 74 -3.30 -7.00 5.58
N HIS A 75 -4.09 -6.48 4.65
CA HIS A 75 -5.54 -6.60 4.64
C HIS A 75 -6.00 -7.81 3.83
N THR A 76 -7.17 -8.33 4.18
CA THR A 76 -7.91 -9.34 3.42
C THR A 76 -8.87 -8.65 2.46
N GLY A 77 -8.95 -9.15 1.24
CA GLY A 77 -9.83 -8.60 0.21
C GLY A 77 -9.38 -7.26 -0.37
N LEU A 78 -10.33 -6.51 -0.88
CA LEU A 78 -10.16 -5.18 -1.48
C LEU A 78 -10.87 -4.12 -0.62
N CYS A 79 -10.74 -2.83 -0.98
CA CYS A 79 -11.42 -1.72 -0.30
C CYS A 79 -12.96 -1.70 -0.50
N ARG A 80 -13.53 -2.78 -1.00
CA ARG A 80 -14.96 -3.03 -1.14
C ARG A 80 -15.30 -4.40 -0.60
N THR A 81 -16.51 -4.55 -0.06
CA THR A 81 -17.01 -5.86 0.35
C THR A 81 -17.18 -6.78 -0.86
N GLN A 82 -17.09 -8.09 -0.64
CA GLN A 82 -17.30 -9.05 -1.72
C GLN A 82 -18.72 -8.98 -2.29
N ALA A 83 -19.73 -8.70 -1.47
CA ALA A 83 -21.11 -8.49 -1.93
C ALA A 83 -21.23 -7.29 -2.88
N GLU A 84 -20.52 -6.17 -2.61
CA GLU A 84 -20.46 -5.03 -3.54
C GLU A 84 -19.78 -5.40 -4.86
N LEU A 85 -18.70 -6.18 -4.82
CA LEU A 85 -17.99 -6.64 -6.01
C LEU A 85 -18.84 -7.62 -6.84
N GLU A 86 -19.55 -8.54 -6.19
CA GLU A 86 -20.51 -9.45 -6.85
C GLU A 86 -21.60 -8.67 -7.60
N ASN A 87 -22.16 -7.65 -6.94
CA ASN A 87 -23.20 -6.80 -7.55
C ASN A 87 -22.66 -5.94 -8.72
N TRP A 88 -21.40 -5.52 -8.65
CA TRP A 88 -20.80 -4.66 -9.66
C TRP A 88 -20.21 -5.44 -10.85
N LEU A 89 -19.48 -6.52 -10.58
CA LEU A 89 -18.67 -7.24 -11.58
C LEU A 89 -19.24 -8.64 -11.91
N GLY A 90 -20.23 -9.11 -11.13
CA GLY A 90 -20.72 -10.47 -11.18
C GLY A 90 -19.92 -11.44 -10.31
N LYS A 91 -20.58 -12.54 -9.90
CA LYS A 91 -20.05 -13.49 -8.91
C LYS A 91 -18.73 -14.16 -9.33
N ILE A 92 -18.60 -14.51 -10.61
CA ILE A 92 -17.39 -15.18 -11.12
C ILE A 92 -16.19 -14.24 -10.99
N HIS A 93 -16.29 -13.04 -11.55
CA HIS A 93 -15.20 -12.07 -11.51
C HIS A 93 -14.86 -11.62 -10.08
N ALA A 94 -15.87 -11.46 -9.21
CA ALA A 94 -15.65 -11.17 -7.79
C ALA A 94 -14.91 -12.32 -7.07
N ARG A 95 -15.18 -13.58 -7.43
CA ARG A 95 -14.46 -14.74 -6.92
C ARG A 95 -13.01 -14.74 -7.37
N ASP A 96 -12.75 -14.53 -8.66
CA ASP A 96 -11.38 -14.49 -9.20
C ASP A 96 -10.55 -13.40 -8.51
N LEU A 97 -11.14 -12.20 -8.29
CA LEU A 97 -10.50 -11.12 -7.53
C LEU A 97 -10.22 -11.52 -6.08
N TRP A 98 -11.18 -12.18 -5.41
CA TRP A 98 -10.98 -12.69 -4.06
C TRP A 98 -9.80 -13.64 -3.98
N ASP A 99 -9.75 -14.64 -4.85
CA ASP A 99 -8.69 -15.64 -4.86
C ASP A 99 -7.32 -14.98 -5.08
N LEU A 100 -7.22 -13.94 -5.94
CA LEU A 100 -5.99 -13.16 -6.10
C LEU A 100 -5.63 -12.32 -4.86
N THR A 101 -6.62 -11.85 -4.08
CA THR A 101 -6.31 -11.15 -2.82
C THR A 101 -5.79 -12.12 -1.76
N GLU A 102 -6.30 -13.35 -1.70
CA GLU A 102 -5.76 -14.39 -0.83
C GLU A 102 -4.36 -14.83 -1.28
N ASP A 103 -4.14 -15.06 -2.59
CA ASP A 103 -2.82 -15.30 -3.18
C ASP A 103 -1.83 -14.18 -2.80
N SER A 104 -2.28 -12.92 -2.73
CA SER A 104 -1.42 -11.78 -2.40
C SER A 104 -0.86 -11.84 -0.98
N LYS A 105 -1.67 -12.23 0.01
CA LYS A 105 -1.25 -12.42 1.40
C LYS A 105 -0.28 -13.60 1.54
N ALA A 106 -0.58 -14.69 0.84
CA ALA A 106 0.29 -15.87 0.80
C ALA A 106 1.64 -15.54 0.15
N LEU A 107 1.64 -14.76 -0.94
CA LEU A 107 2.85 -14.34 -1.64
C LEU A 107 3.78 -13.50 -0.74
N VAL A 108 3.23 -12.51 0.00
CA VAL A 108 4.04 -11.71 0.93
C VAL A 108 4.73 -12.59 1.97
N ARG A 109 4.01 -13.54 2.58
CA ARG A 109 4.58 -14.47 3.56
C ARG A 109 5.63 -15.38 2.94
N THR A 110 5.39 -15.88 1.72
CA THR A 110 6.33 -16.71 0.96
C THR A 110 7.61 -15.94 0.64
N LEU A 111 7.51 -14.71 0.16
CA LEU A 111 8.68 -13.87 -0.14
C LEU A 111 9.51 -13.58 1.11
N ILE A 112 8.84 -13.26 2.24
CA ILE A 112 9.51 -13.04 3.51
C ILE A 112 10.28 -14.29 3.95
N ALA A 113 9.63 -15.46 3.92
CA ALA A 113 10.25 -16.71 4.36
C ALA A 113 11.36 -17.16 3.41
N ARG A 114 11.13 -17.12 2.09
CA ARG A 114 12.07 -17.60 1.07
C ARG A 114 13.37 -16.78 1.03
N HIS A 115 13.25 -15.46 1.22
CA HIS A 115 14.39 -14.55 1.14
C HIS A 115 14.88 -14.09 2.52
N ASN A 116 14.41 -14.72 3.61
CA ASN A 116 14.78 -14.39 4.99
C ASN A 116 14.68 -12.89 5.31
N ILE A 117 13.57 -12.25 4.89
CA ILE A 117 13.39 -10.81 5.07
C ILE A 117 13.01 -10.51 6.53
N ASP A 118 13.92 -9.90 7.27
CA ASP A 118 13.65 -9.43 8.65
C ASP A 118 12.82 -8.13 8.60
N CYS A 119 11.50 -8.25 8.71
CA CYS A 119 10.56 -7.12 8.64
C CYS A 119 9.50 -7.12 9.75
N ASP A 120 9.78 -7.73 10.89
CA ASP A 120 8.86 -7.77 12.05
C ASP A 120 7.43 -8.22 11.66
N LEU A 121 7.29 -9.26 10.83
CA LEU A 121 5.98 -9.77 10.41
C LEU A 121 5.24 -10.35 11.61
N LYS A 122 4.04 -9.83 11.87
CA LYS A 122 3.13 -10.31 12.91
C LYS A 122 1.75 -10.64 12.34
N PRO A 123 1.08 -11.68 12.83
CA PRO A 123 -0.28 -12.03 12.42
C PRO A 123 -1.31 -11.13 13.08
N GLY A 124 -2.51 -11.13 12.50
CA GLY A 124 -3.69 -10.50 13.06
C GLY A 124 -3.93 -9.06 12.58
N LEU A 125 -5.16 -8.85 12.14
CA LEU A 125 -5.71 -7.54 11.80
C LEU A 125 -7.10 -7.40 12.39
N ILE A 126 -7.37 -6.31 13.08
CA ILE A 126 -8.69 -5.97 13.59
C ILE A 126 -9.29 -4.88 12.71
N ILE A 127 -10.50 -5.12 12.21
CA ILE A 127 -11.32 -4.07 11.61
C ILE A 127 -12.35 -3.64 12.66
N ALA A 128 -12.21 -2.43 13.18
CA ALA A 128 -13.02 -1.91 14.27
C ALA A 128 -14.17 -1.07 13.74
N ALA A 129 -15.40 -1.42 14.06
CA ALA A 129 -16.58 -0.64 13.69
C ALA A 129 -16.61 0.67 14.48
N HIS A 130 -16.71 1.81 13.80
CA HIS A 130 -16.71 3.12 14.46
C HIS A 130 -18.06 3.50 15.05
N ASP A 131 -19.14 2.86 14.59
CA ASP A 131 -20.51 3.08 15.07
C ASP A 131 -21.35 1.77 15.00
N PRO A 132 -22.59 1.76 15.56
CA PRO A 132 -23.44 0.57 15.54
C PRO A 132 -23.91 0.12 14.15
N ARG A 133 -23.98 1.02 13.15
CA ARG A 133 -24.32 0.68 11.76
C ARG A 133 -23.16 -0.07 11.12
N ALA A 134 -21.97 0.50 11.20
CA ALA A 134 -20.76 -0.16 10.74
C ALA A 134 -20.53 -1.52 11.39
N ALA A 135 -20.93 -1.69 12.67
CA ALA A 135 -20.87 -2.98 13.36
C ALA A 135 -21.79 -4.04 12.72
N ARG A 136 -23.00 -3.65 12.30
CA ARG A 136 -23.93 -4.55 11.59
C ARG A 136 -23.42 -4.91 10.20
N ASP A 137 -22.93 -3.90 9.46
CA ASP A 137 -22.41 -4.08 8.11
C ASP A 137 -21.17 -5.00 8.11
N LEU A 138 -20.26 -4.79 9.07
CA LEU A 138 -19.08 -5.64 9.27
C LEU A 138 -19.45 -7.07 9.66
N ALA A 139 -20.49 -7.25 10.45
CA ALA A 139 -21.03 -8.56 10.84
C ALA A 139 -21.57 -9.32 9.62
N ALA A 140 -22.38 -8.64 8.80
CA ALA A 140 -22.95 -9.21 7.58
C ALA A 140 -21.85 -9.57 6.56
N ASP A 141 -20.84 -8.72 6.38
CA ASP A 141 -19.69 -9.01 5.53
C ASP A 141 -18.89 -10.24 6.03
N THR A 142 -18.66 -10.34 7.34
CA THR A 142 -17.96 -11.50 7.93
C THR A 142 -18.72 -12.79 7.69
N GLU A 143 -20.05 -12.80 7.86
CA GLU A 143 -20.92 -13.95 7.57
C GLU A 143 -20.92 -14.30 6.07
N HIS A 144 -20.99 -13.27 5.21
CA HIS A 144 -20.94 -13.45 3.75
C HIS A 144 -19.63 -14.14 3.31
N LEU A 145 -18.49 -13.69 3.85
CA LEU A 145 -17.18 -14.30 3.57
C LEU A 145 -17.12 -15.76 4.05
N ALA A 146 -17.57 -16.03 5.25
CA ALA A 146 -17.58 -17.41 5.78
C ALA A 146 -18.45 -18.34 4.93
N LYS A 147 -19.67 -17.89 4.57
CA LYS A 147 -20.66 -18.73 3.87
C LYS A 147 -20.35 -18.91 2.37
N ASN A 148 -19.95 -17.83 1.69
CA ASN A 148 -19.84 -17.83 0.22
C ASN A 148 -18.39 -17.98 -0.27
N TYR A 149 -17.41 -17.66 0.58
CA TYR A 149 -15.98 -17.70 0.25
C TYR A 149 -15.18 -18.70 1.06
N ASN A 150 -15.86 -19.46 1.96
CA ASN A 150 -15.23 -20.43 2.86
C ASN A 150 -14.08 -19.81 3.69
N TYR A 151 -14.21 -18.52 4.05
CA TYR A 151 -13.20 -17.79 4.78
C TYR A 151 -13.46 -17.86 6.29
N SER A 152 -12.76 -18.75 6.96
CA SER A 152 -12.92 -19.02 8.41
C SER A 152 -11.91 -18.30 9.30
N ALA A 153 -10.91 -17.61 8.71
CA ALA A 153 -9.88 -16.90 9.49
C ALA A 153 -10.39 -15.60 10.14
N ALA A 154 -11.59 -15.12 9.76
CA ALA A 154 -12.20 -13.93 10.33
C ALA A 154 -13.31 -14.31 11.31
N ARG A 155 -13.29 -13.71 12.51
CA ARG A 155 -14.33 -13.87 13.53
C ARG A 155 -14.80 -12.52 14.06
N ARG A 156 -16.08 -12.45 14.42
CA ARG A 156 -16.67 -11.28 15.07
C ARG A 156 -16.22 -11.20 16.52
N LEU A 157 -16.01 -9.98 16.98
CA LEU A 157 -15.82 -9.63 18.39
C LEU A 157 -16.95 -8.68 18.81
N ASP A 158 -17.56 -8.97 19.95
CA ASP A 158 -18.50 -8.07 20.57
C ASP A 158 -17.77 -6.85 21.22
N ARG A 159 -18.51 -5.98 21.89
CA ARG A 159 -17.96 -4.78 22.51
C ARG A 159 -16.91 -5.09 23.58
N GLN A 160 -17.17 -6.11 24.42
CA GLN A 160 -16.30 -6.48 25.51
C GLN A 160 -15.01 -7.15 24.98
N GLU A 161 -15.15 -8.08 24.05
CA GLU A 161 -14.04 -8.73 23.37
C GLU A 161 -13.18 -7.72 22.58
N THR A 162 -13.84 -6.77 21.88
CA THR A 162 -13.15 -5.69 21.14
C THR A 162 -12.32 -4.84 22.09
N ALA A 163 -12.92 -4.41 23.22
CA ALA A 163 -12.22 -3.62 24.22
C ALA A 163 -11.05 -4.36 24.84
N ALA A 164 -11.18 -5.65 25.09
CA ALA A 164 -10.10 -6.50 25.61
C ALA A 164 -8.94 -6.67 24.62
N GLN A 165 -9.22 -6.75 23.31
CA GLN A 165 -8.20 -6.90 22.28
C GLN A 165 -7.47 -5.58 21.96
N ILE A 166 -8.21 -4.47 21.91
CA ILE A 166 -7.67 -3.16 21.51
C ILE A 166 -7.11 -2.39 22.72
N GLY A 167 -7.66 -2.58 23.91
CA GLY A 167 -7.38 -1.75 25.08
C GLY A 167 -8.15 -0.42 25.06
N SER A 168 -9.30 -0.39 24.37
CA SER A 168 -10.13 0.79 24.21
C SER A 168 -11.61 0.42 24.07
N ALA A 169 -12.50 1.14 24.75
CA ALA A 169 -13.94 0.91 24.75
C ALA A 169 -14.72 1.75 23.70
N VAL A 170 -14.03 2.46 22.83
CA VAL A 170 -14.67 3.40 21.87
C VAL A 170 -15.39 2.70 20.73
N TYR A 171 -15.07 1.44 20.44
CA TYR A 171 -15.64 0.68 19.35
C TYR A 171 -16.75 -0.26 19.83
N PRO A 172 -17.94 -0.26 19.19
CA PRO A 172 -19.08 -1.11 19.59
C PRO A 172 -18.88 -2.58 19.24
N ALA A 173 -18.06 -2.91 18.25
CA ALA A 173 -17.73 -4.27 17.82
C ALA A 173 -16.53 -4.24 16.85
N SER A 174 -15.98 -5.40 16.53
CA SER A 174 -14.94 -5.53 15.53
C SER A 174 -14.95 -6.91 14.85
N ARG A 175 -14.11 -7.05 13.82
CA ARG A 175 -13.74 -8.32 13.20
C ARG A 175 -12.24 -8.54 13.44
N PHE A 176 -11.89 -9.65 14.06
CA PHE A 176 -10.51 -10.12 14.12
C PHE A 176 -10.24 -11.04 12.94
N ASP A 177 -9.20 -10.78 12.19
CA ASP A 177 -8.80 -11.55 11.01
C ASP A 177 -7.39 -12.12 11.20
N GLU A 178 -7.29 -13.42 11.43
CA GLU A 178 -6.04 -14.17 11.56
C GLU A 178 -5.28 -14.25 10.23
N GLY A 179 -5.99 -14.18 9.10
CA GLY A 179 -5.40 -14.16 7.76
C GLY A 179 -4.71 -12.84 7.42
N GLY A 180 -5.04 -11.76 8.13
CA GLY A 180 -4.37 -10.48 8.06
C GLY A 180 -3.02 -10.45 8.81
N GLY A 181 -2.45 -9.25 8.95
CA GLY A 181 -1.20 -9.08 9.69
C GLY A 181 -0.61 -7.70 9.54
N HIS A 182 0.60 -7.53 10.05
CA HIS A 182 1.37 -6.31 9.85
C HIS A 182 2.88 -6.56 9.87
N LEU A 183 3.61 -5.60 9.31
CA LEU A 183 5.07 -5.68 9.18
C LEU A 183 5.71 -4.29 9.22
N HIS A 184 7.04 -4.25 9.28
CA HIS A 184 7.83 -3.03 9.10
C HIS A 184 8.06 -2.78 7.59
N PRO A 185 7.35 -1.82 6.97
CA PRO A 185 7.28 -1.72 5.52
C PRO A 185 8.63 -1.37 4.86
N LEU A 186 9.45 -0.51 5.49
CA LEU A 186 10.75 -0.15 4.92
C LEU A 186 11.75 -1.31 4.97
N ARG A 187 11.71 -2.15 6.01
CA ARG A 187 12.53 -3.37 6.05
C ARG A 187 12.06 -4.36 4.99
N TYR A 188 10.75 -4.52 4.80
CA TYR A 188 10.20 -5.40 3.78
C TYR A 188 10.61 -4.96 2.36
N VAL A 189 10.47 -3.68 1.99
CA VAL A 189 10.86 -3.21 0.66
C VAL A 189 12.36 -3.31 0.41
N ARG A 190 13.19 -3.04 1.44
CA ARG A 190 14.65 -3.23 1.33
C ARG A 190 15.04 -4.70 1.21
N GLY A 191 14.34 -5.59 1.90
CA GLY A 191 14.51 -7.02 1.77
C GLY A 191 14.16 -7.53 0.36
N LEU A 192 13.05 -7.04 -0.23
CA LEU A 192 12.72 -7.33 -1.63
C LEU A 192 13.79 -6.82 -2.60
N ALA A 193 14.36 -5.63 -2.34
CA ALA A 193 15.46 -5.11 -3.16
C ALA A 193 16.70 -6.00 -3.09
N ALA A 194 17.08 -6.41 -1.88
CA ALA A 194 18.23 -7.33 -1.70
C ALA A 194 17.98 -8.69 -2.39
N ALA A 195 16.76 -9.22 -2.31
CA ALA A 195 16.38 -10.45 -3.00
C ALA A 195 16.46 -10.30 -4.55
N ALA A 196 15.96 -9.16 -5.07
CA ALA A 196 16.03 -8.87 -6.49
C ALA A 196 17.49 -8.71 -6.98
N GLU A 197 18.33 -8.01 -6.23
CA GLU A 197 19.77 -7.87 -6.51
C GLU A 197 20.49 -9.23 -6.48
N ALA A 198 20.16 -10.08 -5.50
CA ALA A 198 20.70 -11.44 -5.43
C ALA A 198 20.27 -12.32 -6.63
N ALA A 199 19.10 -12.05 -7.21
CA ALA A 199 18.62 -12.68 -8.44
C ALA A 199 19.20 -12.05 -9.74
N GLY A 200 20.09 -11.04 -9.63
CA GLY A 200 20.76 -10.40 -10.77
C GLY A 200 20.11 -9.11 -11.28
N VAL A 201 19.14 -8.55 -10.56
CA VAL A 201 18.54 -7.26 -10.92
C VAL A 201 19.51 -6.12 -10.64
N SER A 202 19.70 -5.21 -11.59
CA SER A 202 20.37 -3.93 -11.38
C SER A 202 19.38 -2.87 -10.90
N ILE A 203 19.52 -2.36 -9.68
CA ILE A 203 18.69 -1.27 -9.14
C ILE A 203 19.51 0.03 -9.20
N LEU A 204 19.02 1.01 -9.97
CA LEU A 204 19.67 2.30 -10.19
C LEU A 204 18.87 3.38 -9.47
N GLU A 205 19.39 3.88 -8.34
CA GLU A 205 18.81 4.99 -7.58
C GLU A 205 19.18 6.34 -8.20
N LYS A 206 18.47 7.42 -7.83
CA LYS A 206 18.67 8.78 -8.40
C LYS A 206 18.58 8.81 -9.94
N SER A 207 17.79 7.90 -10.49
CA SER A 207 17.65 7.64 -11.93
C SER A 207 16.22 7.87 -12.38
N LYS A 208 15.78 9.13 -12.31
CA LYS A 208 14.41 9.52 -12.62
C LYS A 208 14.07 9.31 -14.10
N ALA A 209 13.14 8.43 -14.39
CA ALA A 209 12.52 8.32 -15.70
C ALA A 209 11.65 9.55 -15.99
N VAL A 210 11.81 10.20 -17.14
CA VAL A 210 11.13 11.45 -17.50
C VAL A 210 10.17 11.32 -18.67
N SER A 211 10.40 10.38 -19.60
CA SER A 211 9.47 10.09 -20.70
C SER A 211 9.69 8.69 -21.27
N LEU A 212 8.71 8.25 -22.06
CA LEU A 212 8.71 6.99 -22.78
C LEU A 212 8.64 7.24 -24.27
N GLU A 213 9.52 6.61 -25.03
CA GLU A 213 9.48 6.60 -26.49
C GLU A 213 9.13 5.18 -26.95
N ARG A 214 8.01 5.06 -27.67
CA ARG A 214 7.49 3.77 -28.15
C ARG A 214 8.06 3.50 -29.55
N GLY A 215 8.96 2.55 -29.65
CA GLY A 215 9.46 2.02 -30.93
C GLY A 215 8.61 0.83 -31.42
N ALA A 216 8.92 0.32 -32.60
CA ALA A 216 8.24 -0.83 -33.17
C ALA A 216 8.44 -2.11 -32.35
N ASN A 217 9.68 -2.37 -31.92
CA ASN A 217 10.05 -3.59 -31.21
C ASN A 217 10.60 -3.37 -29.81
N SER A 218 10.69 -2.13 -29.34
CA SER A 218 11.24 -1.77 -28.04
C SER A 218 10.61 -0.50 -27.51
N VAL A 219 10.86 -0.22 -26.23
CA VAL A 219 10.49 1.03 -25.56
C VAL A 219 11.76 1.65 -24.99
N THR A 220 12.00 2.93 -25.24
CA THR A 220 13.11 3.68 -24.63
C THR A 220 12.59 4.53 -23.47
N VAL A 221 13.12 4.28 -22.29
CA VAL A 221 12.89 5.10 -21.10
C VAL A 221 13.97 6.16 -21.03
N ARG A 222 13.58 7.43 -21.13
CA ARG A 222 14.49 8.58 -21.07
C ARG A 222 14.76 9.01 -19.63
N CYS A 223 16.04 9.19 -19.30
CA CYS A 223 16.50 9.74 -18.04
C CYS A 223 17.52 10.87 -18.29
N PRO A 224 17.76 11.77 -17.33
CA PRO A 224 18.73 12.88 -17.52
C PRO A 224 20.17 12.40 -17.80
N ALA A 225 20.56 11.25 -17.26
CA ALA A 225 21.95 10.74 -17.35
C ALA A 225 22.15 9.59 -18.34
N GLY A 226 21.16 9.28 -19.17
CA GLY A 226 21.20 8.19 -20.17
C GLY A 226 19.81 7.64 -20.44
N ASN A 227 19.75 6.61 -21.30
CA ASN A 227 18.49 6.01 -21.72
C ASN A 227 18.52 4.50 -21.44
N VAL A 228 17.33 3.93 -21.18
CA VAL A 228 17.19 2.47 -21.10
C VAL A 228 16.28 2.00 -22.21
N THR A 229 16.82 1.22 -23.14
CA THR A 229 16.04 0.56 -24.20
C THR A 229 15.70 -0.85 -23.73
N ALA A 230 14.42 -1.21 -23.76
CA ALA A 230 13.91 -2.49 -23.29
C ALA A 230 12.83 -3.06 -24.20
N ASP A 231 12.70 -4.39 -24.25
CA ASP A 231 11.59 -5.05 -24.95
C ASP A 231 10.26 -4.74 -24.29
N HIS A 232 10.24 -4.69 -22.95
CA HIS A 232 9.06 -4.34 -22.16
C HIS A 232 9.41 -3.34 -21.05
N VAL A 233 8.40 -2.54 -20.67
CA VAL A 233 8.48 -1.59 -19.55
C VAL A 233 7.35 -1.85 -18.57
N ILE A 234 7.69 -1.88 -17.28
CA ILE A 234 6.71 -1.97 -16.19
C ILE A 234 6.74 -0.65 -15.40
N LEU A 235 5.61 0.06 -15.39
CA LEU A 235 5.43 1.29 -14.63
C LEU A 235 4.83 0.99 -13.26
N ALA A 236 5.61 1.18 -12.21
CA ALA A 236 5.26 0.86 -10.82
C ALA A 236 5.40 2.06 -9.87
N CYS A 237 4.99 3.25 -10.35
CA CYS A 237 5.20 4.53 -9.66
C CYS A 237 4.00 5.01 -8.82
N ASP A 238 2.86 4.30 -8.82
CA ASP A 238 1.63 4.64 -8.10
C ASP A 238 1.29 6.15 -8.15
N ALA A 239 1.28 6.85 -7.02
CA ALA A 239 0.95 8.28 -6.93
C ALA A 239 1.84 9.20 -7.79
N TYR A 240 3.01 8.74 -8.21
CA TYR A 240 3.97 9.48 -9.02
C TYR A 240 3.88 9.19 -10.52
N MET A 241 2.94 8.34 -10.94
CA MET A 241 2.75 7.85 -12.32
C MET A 241 2.58 8.97 -13.34
N THR A 242 1.93 10.07 -12.97
CA THR A 242 1.62 11.19 -13.87
C THR A 242 2.83 11.91 -14.44
N SER A 243 4.00 11.74 -13.84
CA SER A 243 5.23 12.36 -14.32
C SER A 243 5.80 11.69 -15.57
N ILE A 244 5.50 10.40 -15.77
CA ILE A 244 6.02 9.60 -16.88
C ILE A 244 4.93 9.16 -17.85
N ALA A 245 3.71 8.95 -17.37
CA ALA A 245 2.53 8.54 -18.16
C ALA A 245 1.33 9.43 -17.81
N PRO A 246 1.25 10.65 -18.36
CA PRO A 246 0.18 11.61 -18.03
C PRO A 246 -1.23 11.09 -18.30
N GLU A 247 -1.39 10.21 -19.27
CA GLU A 247 -2.68 9.56 -19.60
C GLU A 247 -3.23 8.75 -18.43
N LEU A 248 -2.38 8.11 -17.63
CA LEU A 248 -2.76 7.36 -16.43
C LEU A 248 -3.20 8.27 -15.28
N GLY A 249 -2.75 9.50 -15.29
CA GLY A 249 -3.16 10.51 -14.30
C GLY A 249 -4.65 10.80 -14.27
N ARG A 250 -5.40 10.43 -15.31
CA ARG A 250 -6.87 10.64 -15.36
C ARG A 250 -7.62 9.71 -14.40
N THR A 251 -7.07 8.56 -14.07
CA THR A 251 -7.73 7.52 -13.27
C THR A 251 -7.24 7.44 -11.84
N ILE A 252 -6.23 8.25 -11.47
CA ILE A 252 -5.64 8.28 -10.13
C ILE A 252 -5.70 9.68 -9.52
N GLY A 253 -6.13 9.74 -8.27
CA GLY A 253 -5.90 10.86 -7.36
C GLY A 253 -4.89 10.45 -6.31
N HIS A 254 -4.29 11.40 -5.63
CA HIS A 254 -3.40 11.09 -4.51
C HIS A 254 -3.73 11.96 -3.31
N VAL A 255 -3.52 11.39 -2.13
CA VAL A 255 -3.68 12.05 -0.84
C VAL A 255 -2.40 11.88 -0.04
N GLU A 256 -2.11 12.85 0.80
CA GLU A 256 -1.09 12.71 1.84
C GLU A 256 -1.74 12.12 3.09
N SER A 257 -1.30 10.95 3.53
CA SER A 257 -1.70 10.32 4.78
C SER A 257 -0.61 10.52 5.82
N PHE A 258 -1.01 10.73 7.09
CA PHE A 258 -0.10 11.08 8.17
C PHE A 258 -0.06 10.01 9.23
N ILE A 259 1.15 9.71 9.70
CA ILE A 259 1.41 8.75 10.79
C ILE A 259 2.28 9.43 11.84
N ILE A 260 2.02 9.13 13.11
CA ILE A 260 2.87 9.49 14.24
C ILE A 260 3.37 8.23 14.94
N ALA A 261 4.51 8.32 15.61
CA ALA A 261 4.99 7.30 16.53
C ALA A 261 5.28 7.93 17.88
N THR A 262 4.77 7.29 18.93
CA THR A 262 5.06 7.68 20.33
C THR A 262 6.52 7.38 20.70
N ALA A 263 6.98 7.90 21.85
CA ALA A 263 8.08 7.27 22.57
C ALA A 263 7.73 5.80 22.88
N PRO A 264 8.72 4.93 23.16
CA PRO A 264 8.46 3.58 23.65
C PRO A 264 7.53 3.63 24.88
N LEU A 265 6.47 2.82 24.86
CA LEU A 265 5.50 2.81 25.95
C LEU A 265 6.12 2.15 27.20
N PRO A 266 5.93 2.73 28.39
CA PRO A 266 6.22 2.02 29.64
C PRO A 266 5.50 0.67 29.70
N PRO A 267 6.07 -0.35 30.38
CA PRO A 267 5.52 -1.71 30.39
C PRO A 267 4.03 -1.80 30.73
N ASP A 268 3.58 -1.03 31.72
CA ASP A 268 2.18 -1.00 32.16
C ASP A 268 1.22 -0.46 31.10
N LEU A 269 1.64 0.55 30.34
CA LEU A 269 0.87 1.09 29.22
C LEU A 269 0.97 0.18 27.99
N ALA A 270 2.14 -0.40 27.72
CA ALA A 270 2.33 -1.34 26.62
C ALA A 270 1.45 -2.59 26.75
N ALA A 271 1.18 -3.03 28.00
CA ALA A 271 0.25 -4.13 28.29
C ALA A 271 -1.23 -3.75 28.06
N GLN A 272 -1.59 -2.47 28.23
CA GLN A 272 -2.95 -1.98 28.07
C GLN A 272 -3.28 -1.59 26.62
N VAL A 273 -2.30 -1.06 25.88
CA VAL A 273 -2.46 -0.62 24.50
C VAL A 273 -2.22 -1.79 23.55
N LEU A 274 -3.24 -2.18 22.80
CA LEU A 274 -3.20 -3.33 21.89
C LEU A 274 -2.65 -4.60 22.55
N PRO A 275 -3.32 -5.15 23.57
CA PRO A 275 -2.86 -6.38 24.26
C PRO A 275 -2.61 -7.55 23.30
N CYS A 276 -3.41 -7.68 22.24
CA CYS A 276 -3.28 -8.75 21.23
C CYS A 276 -2.11 -8.55 20.25
N ASP A 277 -1.46 -7.39 20.25
CA ASP A 277 -0.39 -7.02 19.31
C ASP A 277 -0.76 -7.14 17.81
N ALA A 278 -2.05 -7.20 17.49
CA ALA A 278 -2.54 -7.12 16.11
C ALA A 278 -2.58 -5.66 15.63
N ALA A 279 -2.56 -5.45 14.31
CA ALA A 279 -2.85 -4.14 13.77
C ALA A 279 -4.36 -3.86 13.80
N VAL A 280 -4.75 -2.59 13.86
CA VAL A 280 -6.14 -2.15 13.85
C VAL A 280 -6.35 -1.13 12.74
N ALA A 281 -7.47 -1.24 12.01
CA ALA A 281 -8.02 -0.20 11.16
C ALA A 281 -9.50 -0.05 11.49
N ASP A 282 -10.04 1.17 11.52
CA ASP A 282 -11.47 1.36 11.72
C ASP A 282 -12.25 1.43 10.38
N THR A 283 -13.55 1.54 10.47
CA THR A 283 -14.46 1.58 9.31
C THR A 283 -14.83 2.98 8.84
N ARG A 284 -14.16 4.03 9.30
CA ARG A 284 -14.39 5.40 8.81
C ARG A 284 -13.89 5.57 7.38
N HIS A 285 -14.41 6.54 6.68
CA HIS A 285 -13.89 6.91 5.35
C HIS A 285 -12.47 7.49 5.41
N VAL A 286 -12.20 8.32 6.44
CA VAL A 286 -10.86 8.74 6.83
C VAL A 286 -10.50 7.98 8.09
N LEU A 287 -10.03 6.75 7.91
CA LEU A 287 -9.85 5.78 8.98
C LEU A 287 -8.76 6.16 9.96
N ASP A 288 -8.96 5.74 11.21
CA ASP A 288 -7.89 5.58 12.16
C ASP A 288 -7.28 4.19 12.01
N TYR A 289 -5.95 4.11 11.86
CA TYR A 289 -5.27 2.82 11.83
C TYR A 289 -3.97 2.88 12.62
N TYR A 290 -3.69 1.79 13.32
CA TYR A 290 -2.58 1.78 14.28
C TYR A 290 -2.08 0.38 14.57
N ARG A 291 -0.86 0.29 15.09
CA ARG A 291 -0.21 -0.94 15.56
C ARG A 291 0.94 -0.62 16.50
N LYS A 292 1.42 -1.62 17.22
CA LYS A 292 2.71 -1.51 17.94
C LYS A 292 3.89 -1.80 17.02
N SER A 293 5.01 -1.14 17.28
CA SER A 293 6.32 -1.49 16.70
C SER A 293 7.05 -2.50 17.59
N SER A 294 8.10 -3.12 17.05
CA SER A 294 8.93 -4.07 17.80
C SER A 294 9.66 -3.44 19.00
N ASP A 295 9.94 -2.14 18.95
CA ASP A 295 10.54 -1.38 20.07
C ASP A 295 9.51 -0.76 21.02
N GLY A 296 8.25 -1.23 20.97
CA GLY A 296 7.22 -0.89 21.95
C GLY A 296 6.53 0.46 21.78
N ARG A 297 6.58 1.07 20.60
CA ARG A 297 5.88 2.33 20.30
C ARG A 297 4.49 2.07 19.75
N LEU A 298 3.56 3.00 19.97
CA LEU A 298 2.33 3.05 19.19
C LEU A 298 2.55 3.88 17.92
N LEU A 299 2.36 3.27 16.77
CA LEU A 299 2.27 3.95 15.48
C LEU A 299 0.78 4.20 15.21
N PHE A 300 0.40 5.46 15.03
CA PHE A 300 -1.01 5.85 14.85
C PHE A 300 -1.17 6.78 13.66
N ALA A 301 -2.13 6.47 12.81
CA ALA A 301 -2.51 7.28 11.65
C ALA A 301 -4.02 7.58 11.68
N GLY A 302 -4.45 8.69 11.11
CA GLY A 302 -5.86 9.04 11.17
C GLY A 302 -6.21 10.38 10.55
N ARG A 303 -5.41 10.88 9.64
CA ARG A 303 -5.68 12.12 8.90
C ARG A 303 -5.12 12.04 7.50
N GLU A 304 -5.81 12.67 6.59
CA GLU A 304 -5.42 12.81 5.20
C GLU A 304 -5.62 14.23 4.70
N THR A 305 -4.82 14.66 3.73
CA THR A 305 -4.97 15.95 3.07
C THR A 305 -4.62 15.87 1.58
N TYR A 306 -5.19 16.78 0.81
CA TYR A 306 -4.79 17.09 -0.58
C TYR A 306 -3.96 18.35 -0.67
N PHE A 307 -3.78 19.05 0.45
CA PHE A 307 -3.02 20.29 0.56
C PHE A 307 -1.57 20.03 0.97
N SER A 308 -0.89 21.08 1.37
CA SER A 308 0.47 20.98 1.89
C SER A 308 0.57 20.10 3.14
N ILE A 309 1.69 19.43 3.28
CA ILE A 309 2.03 18.72 4.51
C ILE A 309 2.19 19.74 5.62
N PRO A 310 1.52 19.60 6.77
CA PRO A 310 1.67 20.52 7.89
C PRO A 310 3.06 20.38 8.52
N ASP A 311 3.59 21.48 9.06
CA ASP A 311 4.88 21.47 9.75
C ASP A 311 4.86 20.59 11.01
N ASP A 312 3.71 20.52 11.69
CA ASP A 312 3.52 19.71 12.89
C ASP A 312 2.44 18.63 12.65
N ILE A 313 2.89 17.47 12.19
CA ILE A 313 2.04 16.28 11.98
C ILE A 313 1.49 15.76 13.31
N ALA A 314 2.27 15.84 14.39
CA ALA A 314 1.86 15.36 15.70
C ALA A 314 0.63 16.12 16.21
N ARG A 315 0.62 17.43 16.08
CA ARG A 315 -0.53 18.28 16.45
C ARG A 315 -1.81 17.91 15.69
N LEU A 316 -1.67 17.44 14.45
CA LEU A 316 -2.81 17.05 13.62
C LEU A 316 -3.38 15.68 14.00
N VAL A 317 -2.52 14.69 14.28
CA VAL A 317 -2.93 13.28 14.46
C VAL A 317 -3.17 12.93 15.92
N ARG A 318 -2.39 13.47 16.88
CA ARG A 318 -2.47 13.17 18.31
C ARG A 318 -3.88 13.26 18.90
N PRO A 319 -4.73 14.27 18.58
CA PRO A 319 -6.09 14.33 19.11
C PRO A 319 -6.97 13.11 18.75
N ARG A 320 -6.69 12.47 17.60
CA ARG A 320 -7.38 11.23 17.19
C ARG A 320 -6.88 10.04 18.03
N MET A 321 -5.57 9.94 18.20
CA MET A 321 -4.95 8.92 19.05
C MET A 321 -5.51 8.98 20.48
N LEU A 322 -5.61 10.17 21.07
CA LEU A 322 -6.12 10.35 22.43
C LEU A 322 -7.61 10.05 22.59
N LYS A 323 -8.41 10.13 21.52
CA LYS A 323 -9.80 9.64 21.54
C LYS A 323 -9.87 8.13 21.73
N VAL A 324 -8.92 7.39 21.13
CA VAL A 324 -8.85 5.94 21.24
C VAL A 324 -8.12 5.52 22.51
N PHE A 325 -7.01 6.18 22.84
CA PHE A 325 -6.12 5.86 23.96
C PHE A 325 -5.89 7.10 24.86
N PRO A 326 -6.86 7.51 25.68
CA PRO A 326 -6.72 8.70 26.56
C PRO A 326 -5.53 8.59 27.54
N MET A 327 -5.19 7.36 27.94
CA MET A 327 -4.08 7.09 28.86
C MET A 327 -2.70 7.51 28.32
N LEU A 328 -2.59 7.80 27.01
CA LEU A 328 -1.36 8.24 26.37
C LEU A 328 -1.18 9.77 26.36
N GLU A 329 -1.98 10.52 27.11
CA GLU A 329 -1.93 11.99 27.14
C GLU A 329 -0.53 12.54 27.49
N ASN A 330 0.22 11.86 28.36
CA ASN A 330 1.53 12.31 28.79
C ASN A 330 2.69 11.64 28.02
N ILE A 331 2.39 10.82 26.99
CA ILE A 331 3.41 10.17 26.19
C ILE A 331 3.85 11.11 25.05
N ALA A 332 5.16 11.29 24.91
CA ALA A 332 5.73 12.10 23.84
C ALA A 332 5.50 11.47 22.46
N ILE A 333 5.31 12.31 21.44
CA ILE A 333 5.37 11.90 20.04
C ILE A 333 6.77 12.23 19.55
N GLU A 334 7.53 11.20 19.17
CA GLU A 334 8.92 11.37 18.72
C GLU A 334 9.04 11.46 17.20
N PHE A 335 8.11 10.89 16.45
CA PHE A 335 8.14 10.91 15.00
C PHE A 335 6.78 11.29 14.42
N GLY A 336 6.82 12.04 13.32
CA GLY A 336 5.67 12.32 12.47
C GLY A 336 6.12 12.34 11.02
N TRP A 337 5.40 11.61 10.14
CA TRP A 337 5.74 11.58 8.71
C TRP A 337 4.48 11.43 7.86
N SER A 338 4.64 11.68 6.56
CA SER A 338 3.59 11.50 5.58
C SER A 338 4.00 10.53 4.47
N GLY A 339 3.00 10.07 3.73
CA GLY A 339 3.18 9.32 2.51
C GLY A 339 2.04 9.60 1.52
N SER A 340 2.41 9.75 0.24
CA SER A 340 1.45 9.93 -0.84
C SER A 340 0.82 8.59 -1.22
N VAL A 341 -0.51 8.50 -1.15
CA VAL A 341 -1.30 7.30 -1.46
C VAL A 341 -2.08 7.53 -2.74
N GLY A 342 -1.94 6.63 -3.70
CA GLY A 342 -2.71 6.63 -4.95
C GLY A 342 -4.12 6.08 -4.74
N LEU A 343 -5.14 6.82 -5.18
CA LEU A 343 -6.55 6.47 -5.06
C LEU A 343 -7.22 6.40 -6.43
N THR A 344 -7.97 5.34 -6.69
CA THR A 344 -8.96 5.28 -7.78
C THR A 344 -10.36 5.64 -7.25
N LEU A 345 -11.28 6.04 -8.11
CA LEU A 345 -12.67 6.29 -7.69
C LEU A 345 -13.37 5.02 -7.19
N SER A 346 -13.04 3.88 -7.77
CA SER A 346 -13.60 2.58 -7.35
C SER A 346 -12.97 2.04 -6.08
N ARG A 347 -11.84 2.60 -5.63
CA ARG A 347 -10.97 2.06 -4.57
C ARG A 347 -10.36 0.68 -4.91
N ILE A 348 -10.45 0.23 -6.17
CA ILE A 348 -9.81 -0.98 -6.67
C ILE A 348 -8.52 -0.61 -7.41
N PRO A 349 -7.42 -1.35 -7.27
CA PRO A 349 -6.20 -1.11 -8.01
C PRO A 349 -6.43 -1.11 -9.52
N HIS A 350 -5.77 -0.21 -10.22
CA HIS A 350 -5.80 -0.10 -11.67
C HIS A 350 -4.55 -0.74 -12.26
N LEU A 351 -4.71 -1.94 -12.78
CA LEU A 351 -3.71 -2.64 -13.57
C LEU A 351 -4.09 -2.60 -15.04
N GLY A 352 -3.12 -2.53 -15.93
CA GLY A 352 -3.40 -2.51 -17.37
C GLY A 352 -2.16 -2.39 -18.23
N ARG A 353 -2.39 -2.15 -19.52
CA ARG A 353 -1.37 -1.90 -20.54
C ARG A 353 -1.59 -0.55 -21.20
N LEU A 354 -0.53 0.19 -21.44
CA LEU A 354 -0.54 1.37 -22.34
C LEU A 354 -0.25 0.97 -23.80
N SER A 355 0.40 -0.17 -24.00
CA SER A 355 0.65 -0.84 -25.25
C SER A 355 0.98 -2.30 -24.96
N GLU A 356 1.19 -3.13 -25.99
CA GLU A 356 1.62 -4.52 -25.82
C GLU A 356 2.91 -4.68 -24.99
N ARG A 357 3.76 -3.62 -24.96
CA ARG A 357 5.06 -3.63 -24.31
C ARG A 357 5.13 -2.81 -23.01
N ILE A 358 4.08 -2.08 -22.64
CA ILE A 358 4.09 -1.20 -21.46
C ILE A 358 2.96 -1.60 -20.51
N PHE A 359 3.33 -2.18 -19.38
CA PHE A 359 2.43 -2.58 -18.30
C PHE A 359 2.46 -1.55 -17.18
N PHE A 360 1.38 -1.44 -16.43
CA PHE A 360 1.33 -0.55 -15.28
C PHE A 360 0.43 -1.07 -14.17
N ALA A 361 0.71 -0.62 -12.94
CA ALA A 361 -0.16 -0.80 -11.78
C ALA A 361 -0.13 0.45 -10.90
N GLN A 362 -1.30 0.92 -10.45
CA GLN A 362 -1.48 2.11 -9.63
C GLN A 362 -2.78 2.09 -8.83
N GLY A 363 -2.93 3.00 -7.85
CA GLY A 363 -4.21 3.28 -7.20
C GLY A 363 -4.65 2.22 -6.20
N TYR A 364 -3.75 1.73 -5.37
CA TYR A 364 -4.02 0.68 -4.36
C TYR A 364 -4.90 1.14 -3.20
N SER A 365 -5.21 2.43 -3.14
CA SER A 365 -6.24 3.01 -2.27
C SER A 365 -6.08 2.70 -0.77
N GLY A 366 -4.83 2.58 -0.30
CA GLY A 366 -4.50 2.32 1.10
C GLY A 366 -4.27 0.85 1.47
N GLN A 367 -4.62 -0.11 0.61
CA GLN A 367 -4.42 -1.55 0.86
C GLN A 367 -3.25 -2.13 0.05
N GLY A 368 -2.15 -1.36 -0.07
CA GLY A 368 -1.06 -1.71 -0.98
C GLY A 368 -0.11 -2.82 -0.50
N VAL A 369 0.04 -3.12 0.80
CA VAL A 369 1.13 -3.99 1.29
C VAL A 369 1.14 -5.37 0.62
N ALA A 370 0.00 -6.04 0.53
CA ALA A 370 -0.10 -7.33 -0.13
C ALA A 370 -0.37 -7.19 -1.64
N LEU A 371 -1.33 -6.33 -2.01
CA LEU A 371 -1.79 -6.21 -3.40
C LEU A 371 -0.69 -5.74 -4.37
N THR A 372 0.27 -4.96 -3.91
CA THR A 372 1.41 -4.51 -4.75
C THR A 372 2.34 -5.66 -5.12
N SER A 373 2.56 -6.60 -4.18
CA SER A 373 3.43 -7.75 -4.45
C SER A 373 2.81 -8.67 -5.50
N ILE A 374 1.49 -8.97 -5.40
CA ILE A 374 0.82 -9.78 -6.41
C ILE A 374 0.72 -9.04 -7.75
N ALA A 375 0.44 -7.72 -7.76
CA ALA A 375 0.40 -6.94 -8.98
C ALA A 375 1.74 -6.97 -9.74
N GLY A 376 2.87 -6.86 -9.01
CA GLY A 376 4.20 -7.02 -9.59
C GLY A 376 4.39 -8.39 -10.23
N LYS A 377 4.03 -9.46 -9.53
CA LYS A 377 4.09 -10.83 -10.04
C LYS A 377 3.21 -11.01 -11.28
N LEU A 378 1.97 -10.55 -11.26
CA LEU A 378 1.04 -10.66 -12.39
C LEU A 378 1.55 -9.94 -13.65
N MET A 379 2.18 -8.76 -13.48
CA MET A 379 2.82 -8.07 -14.60
C MET A 379 4.06 -8.82 -15.11
N ALA A 380 4.85 -9.42 -14.23
CA ALA A 380 5.98 -10.25 -14.62
C ALA A 380 5.53 -11.48 -15.41
N ASP A 381 4.49 -12.17 -14.95
CA ASP A 381 3.91 -13.33 -15.64
C ASP A 381 3.36 -12.91 -17.03
N ALA A 382 2.63 -11.77 -17.10
CA ALA A 382 2.08 -11.25 -18.35
C ALA A 382 3.16 -10.85 -19.38
N VAL A 383 4.28 -10.28 -18.94
CA VAL A 383 5.46 -10.01 -19.79
C VAL A 383 6.03 -11.31 -20.38
N ARG A 384 5.97 -12.40 -19.64
CA ARG A 384 6.42 -13.72 -20.08
C ARG A 384 5.40 -14.52 -20.90
N GLY A 385 4.22 -13.93 -21.17
CA GLY A 385 3.16 -14.53 -21.99
C GLY A 385 2.04 -15.18 -21.21
N ASP A 386 2.11 -15.28 -19.87
CA ASP A 386 1.01 -15.75 -19.01
C ASP A 386 0.24 -14.56 -18.44
N SER A 387 -0.82 -14.14 -19.13
CA SER A 387 -1.60 -12.98 -18.75
C SER A 387 -2.97 -13.29 -18.14
N GLU A 388 -3.35 -14.55 -17.95
CA GLU A 388 -4.69 -14.93 -17.52
C GLU A 388 -5.08 -14.25 -16.19
N LYS A 389 -4.26 -14.40 -15.16
CA LYS A 389 -4.49 -13.78 -13.85
C LYS A 389 -4.34 -12.24 -13.88
N PHE A 390 -3.48 -11.71 -14.74
CA PHE A 390 -3.35 -10.26 -14.92
C PHE A 390 -4.65 -9.65 -15.46
N GLU A 391 -5.30 -10.32 -16.41
CA GLU A 391 -6.56 -9.86 -17.01
C GLU A 391 -7.71 -9.78 -16.00
N VAL A 392 -7.67 -10.55 -14.91
CA VAL A 392 -8.70 -10.44 -13.84
C VAL A 392 -8.75 -9.01 -13.28
N PHE A 393 -7.60 -8.40 -12.98
CA PHE A 393 -7.53 -7.00 -12.58
C PHE A 393 -7.70 -6.03 -13.74
N ALA A 394 -7.11 -6.31 -14.90
CA ALA A 394 -7.13 -5.41 -16.05
C ALA A 394 -8.54 -5.18 -16.62
N ARG A 395 -9.46 -6.13 -16.44
CA ARG A 395 -10.87 -6.02 -16.85
C ARG A 395 -11.74 -5.23 -15.87
N VAL A 396 -11.25 -4.87 -14.67
CA VAL A 396 -12.02 -4.03 -13.74
C VAL A 396 -12.21 -2.64 -14.36
N PRO A 397 -13.47 -2.17 -14.53
CA PRO A 397 -13.72 -0.88 -15.17
C PRO A 397 -13.33 0.30 -14.27
N ILE A 398 -12.20 0.92 -14.54
CA ILE A 398 -11.70 2.07 -13.80
C ILE A 398 -12.15 3.37 -14.47
N LYS A 399 -13.02 4.10 -13.79
CA LYS A 399 -13.54 5.38 -14.31
C LYS A 399 -12.53 6.51 -14.09
N PRO A 400 -12.39 7.44 -15.06
CA PRO A 400 -11.58 8.63 -14.86
C PRO A 400 -12.19 9.54 -13.78
N ILE A 401 -11.32 10.23 -13.06
CA ILE A 401 -11.72 11.22 -12.04
C ILE A 401 -12.30 12.45 -12.77
N PRO A 402 -13.52 12.91 -12.43
CA PRO A 402 -14.14 14.06 -13.08
C PRO A 402 -13.31 15.35 -12.99
N GLY A 403 -13.50 16.24 -13.97
CA GLY A 403 -12.91 17.59 -13.96
C GLY A 403 -11.54 17.73 -14.61
N GLY A 404 -10.97 16.65 -15.17
CA GLY A 404 -9.68 16.72 -15.86
C GLY A 404 -8.54 17.25 -14.98
N PRO A 405 -7.40 17.69 -15.55
CA PRO A 405 -6.25 18.14 -14.77
C PRO A 405 -6.53 19.36 -13.88
N LEU A 406 -7.40 20.28 -14.32
CA LEU A 406 -7.69 21.54 -13.62
C LEU A 406 -8.64 21.39 -12.44
N LEU A 407 -9.72 20.60 -12.59
CA LEU A 407 -10.75 20.46 -11.56
C LEU A 407 -10.60 19.21 -10.70
N ARG A 408 -9.63 18.34 -10.99
CA ARG A 408 -9.37 17.12 -10.21
C ARG A 408 -9.10 17.40 -8.73
N LYS A 409 -8.21 18.38 -8.42
CA LYS A 409 -7.92 18.77 -7.03
C LYS A 409 -9.16 19.26 -6.29
N PRO A 410 -9.92 20.24 -6.83
CA PRO A 410 -11.20 20.65 -6.23
C PRO A 410 -12.18 19.50 -6.02
N PHE A 411 -12.35 18.62 -7.02
CA PHE A 411 -13.26 17.47 -6.92
C PHE A 411 -12.88 16.52 -5.78
N ILE A 412 -11.61 16.14 -5.70
CA ILE A 412 -11.11 15.24 -4.66
C ILE A 412 -11.23 15.91 -3.28
N THR A 413 -10.94 17.20 -3.17
CA THR A 413 -11.12 17.98 -1.93
C THR A 413 -12.57 18.00 -1.45
N ALA A 414 -13.51 18.21 -2.38
CA ALA A 414 -14.95 18.18 -2.07
C ALA A 414 -15.41 16.79 -1.61
N ALA A 415 -14.91 15.73 -2.27
CA ALA A 415 -15.18 14.34 -1.88
C ALA A 415 -14.67 14.03 -0.45
N LEU A 416 -13.44 14.45 -0.10
CA LEU A 416 -12.93 14.29 1.27
C LEU A 416 -13.75 15.06 2.30
N PHE A 417 -14.20 16.26 1.95
CA PHE A 417 -15.05 17.05 2.86
C PHE A 417 -16.38 16.35 3.09
N ALA A 418 -16.99 15.80 2.03
CA ALA A 418 -18.21 14.99 2.13
C ALA A 418 -17.98 13.75 3.02
N TYR A 419 -16.89 13.03 2.86
CA TYR A 419 -16.54 11.87 3.69
C TYR A 419 -16.37 12.26 5.17
N LYS A 420 -15.72 13.40 5.48
CA LYS A 420 -15.59 13.89 6.86
C LYS A 420 -16.95 14.24 7.49
N LEU A 421 -17.88 14.76 6.69
CA LEU A 421 -19.26 14.99 7.16
C LEU A 421 -19.98 13.66 7.41
N MET A 422 -19.83 12.67 6.54
CA MET A 422 -20.42 11.34 6.71
C MET A 422 -19.86 10.61 7.94
N ASP A 423 -18.58 10.78 8.25
CA ASP A 423 -17.95 10.20 9.45
C ASP A 423 -18.34 10.91 10.75
N ALA A 424 -18.99 12.09 10.68
CA ALA A 424 -19.40 12.90 11.84
C ALA A 424 -20.89 12.74 12.21
N ILE A 425 -21.69 12.15 11.32
CA ILE A 425 -23.12 11.83 11.51
C ILE A 425 -23.27 10.38 11.95
#